data_01d487cc8f397d2763ca26ae4fca39db
#
_entry.id   01d487cc8f397d2763ca26ae4fca39db
#
_cell.length_a   1.000
_cell.length_b   1.000
_cell.length_c   1.000
_cell.angle_alpha   90.00
_cell.angle_beta   90.00
_cell.angle_gamma   90.00
#
_symmetry.space_group_name_H-M   'P 1'
#
loop_
_entity.id
_entity.type
_entity.pdbx_description
1 polymer ?
#
loop_
_entity_poly.entity_id
_entity_poly.type
_entity_poly.pdbx_seq_one_letter_code
_entity_poly.pdbx_strand_id
1 'polypeptide(L)'
;MTKEFDILVAKDFEGTLSDEEKERLSELYNQNDSFRHLYVSYKNIRSVTHPPFNPDSIDLGAAERSVIRQIHKHKRNAHSQFLVWWQKIAAILLIPLLAVTLYLWMNKRQGEAQAELIHVVTSLPGTRSKVNLPDGSEVWLNSGSTLTYLLDFNKKERRTIIEGEGYFIIDENPDKPFYISTNGIEVMVTGTELNVEGYPGDSLKRVILASGSAAVTTKGNKTISLKPDQCFTLNTLTGQTALKTTDAALYGKWKDGILAFRDETLENVFKRIGRTFNVNIRVTDSRLAAHKYRATFEDESLQQILDAIQLSAPIKYNYFKQNNGGRNYEIIEVCHN
;
A
#
# COMPACT_ATOMS: atom_id res chain seq x y z
N MET A 1 84.84 -55.55 -1.69
CA MET A 1 84.23 -54.15 -1.68
C MET A 1 83.51 -53.82 -0.37
N THR A 2 82.58 -54.63 0.13
CA THR A 2 81.88 -54.32 1.42
C THR A 2 82.82 -54.36 2.63
N LYS A 3 83.64 -55.33 2.74
CA LYS A 3 84.62 -55.43 3.89
C LYS A 3 85.63 -54.30 4.00
N GLU A 4 86.06 -53.76 2.82
CA GLU A 4 86.99 -52.61 2.77
C GLU A 4 86.27 -51.36 3.26
N PHE A 5 85.05 -51.11 2.87
CA PHE A 5 84.21 -49.99 3.28
C PHE A 5 83.95 -50.03 4.81
N ASP A 6 83.58 -51.20 5.37
CA ASP A 6 83.32 -51.38 6.79
C ASP A 6 84.52 -51.09 7.64
N ILE A 7 85.73 -51.48 7.17
CA ILE A 7 86.98 -51.20 7.88
C ILE A 7 87.31 -49.70 7.86
N LEU A 8 87.11 -49.03 6.73
CA LEU A 8 87.34 -47.60 6.56
C LEU A 8 86.34 -46.78 7.41
N VAL A 9 85.08 -47.19 7.47
CA VAL A 9 84.06 -46.56 8.32
C VAL A 9 84.39 -46.73 9.82
N ALA A 10 84.85 -47.90 10.19
CA ALA A 10 85.27 -48.17 11.60
C ALA A 10 86.44 -47.26 11.99
N LYS A 11 87.49 -47.18 11.18
CA LYS A 11 88.65 -46.28 11.38
C LYS A 11 88.26 -44.80 11.35
N ASP A 12 87.27 -44.36 10.54
CA ASP A 12 86.74 -42.99 10.54
C ASP A 12 86.10 -42.66 11.87
N PHE A 13 85.36 -43.60 12.40
CA PHE A 13 84.73 -43.45 13.71
C PHE A 13 85.69 -43.46 14.89
N GLU A 14 86.89 -44.13 14.78
CA GLU A 14 87.94 -44.12 15.76
C GLU A 14 88.89 -42.94 15.59
N GLY A 15 88.77 -42.17 14.49
CA GLY A 15 89.63 -41.07 14.21
C GLY A 15 91.04 -41.45 13.80
N THR A 16 91.25 -42.70 13.31
CA THR A 16 92.57 -43.29 12.99
C THR A 16 92.85 -43.39 11.51
N LEU A 17 92.02 -42.78 10.64
CA LEU A 17 92.20 -42.75 9.20
C LEU A 17 93.35 -41.92 8.75
N SER A 18 94.19 -42.49 7.82
CA SER A 18 95.18 -41.75 7.08
C SER A 18 94.54 -40.86 6.02
N ASP A 19 95.28 -39.91 5.48
CA ASP A 19 94.69 -38.99 4.45
C ASP A 19 94.36 -39.74 3.14
N GLU A 20 95.16 -40.73 2.78
CA GLU A 20 94.85 -41.62 1.59
C GLU A 20 93.60 -42.50 1.86
N GLU A 21 93.39 -42.98 3.09
CA GLU A 21 92.23 -43.74 3.47
C GLU A 21 90.98 -42.87 3.56
N LYS A 22 91.07 -41.59 3.89
CA LYS A 22 89.96 -40.61 3.85
C LYS A 22 89.50 -40.38 2.41
N GLU A 23 90.46 -40.22 1.52
CA GLU A 23 90.13 -40.03 0.11
C GLU A 23 89.44 -41.27 -0.47
N ARG A 24 89.93 -42.45 -0.12
CA ARG A 24 89.32 -43.71 -0.54
C ARG A 24 87.96 -43.95 0.04
N LEU A 25 87.66 -43.56 1.27
CA LEU A 25 86.35 -43.61 1.90
C LEU A 25 85.40 -42.61 1.20
N SER A 26 85.84 -41.43 0.84
CA SER A 26 85.08 -40.41 0.12
C SER A 26 84.68 -40.90 -1.28
N GLU A 27 85.64 -41.54 -1.98
CA GLU A 27 85.32 -42.17 -3.31
C GLU A 27 84.25 -43.23 -3.21
N LEU A 28 84.38 -44.16 -2.28
CA LEU A 28 83.39 -45.22 -2.05
C LEU A 28 82.01 -44.66 -1.60
N TYR A 29 82.02 -43.64 -0.77
CA TYR A 29 80.80 -42.93 -0.35
C TYR A 29 80.06 -42.28 -1.51
N ASN A 30 80.77 -41.73 -2.50
CA ASN A 30 80.21 -41.04 -3.63
C ASN A 30 79.85 -41.97 -4.81
N GLN A 31 80.42 -43.19 -4.88
CA GLN A 31 80.23 -44.13 -5.96
C GLN A 31 78.84 -44.86 -5.95
N ASN A 32 78.20 -45.04 -4.77
CA ASN A 32 76.98 -45.80 -4.66
C ASN A 32 76.11 -45.33 -3.46
N ASP A 33 74.84 -45.08 -3.75
CA ASP A 33 73.84 -44.67 -2.76
C ASP A 33 73.69 -45.72 -1.63
N SER A 34 73.97 -46.98 -1.90
CA SER A 34 73.94 -48.05 -0.85
C SER A 34 75.03 -47.83 0.21
N PHE A 35 76.23 -47.36 -0.15
CA PHE A 35 77.29 -47.03 0.82
C PHE A 35 76.97 -45.78 1.62
N ARG A 36 76.26 -44.79 1.02
CA ARG A 36 75.76 -43.62 1.78
C ARG A 36 74.77 -44.05 2.84
N HIS A 37 73.78 -44.87 2.49
CA HIS A 37 72.82 -45.37 3.48
C HIS A 37 73.47 -46.18 4.59
N LEU A 38 74.44 -46.99 4.24
CA LEU A 38 75.15 -47.82 5.23
C LEU A 38 75.99 -46.95 6.15
N TYR A 39 76.71 -45.95 5.69
CA TYR A 39 77.48 -44.98 6.49
C TYR A 39 76.56 -44.22 7.43
N VAL A 40 75.45 -43.71 6.94
CA VAL A 40 74.48 -43.01 7.80
C VAL A 40 73.89 -43.91 8.89
N SER A 41 73.64 -45.19 8.54
CA SER A 41 73.15 -46.18 9.50
C SER A 41 74.19 -46.46 10.61
N TYR A 42 75.47 -46.62 10.28
CA TYR A 42 76.52 -46.79 11.24
C TYR A 42 76.71 -45.56 12.12
N LYS A 43 76.59 -44.34 11.55
CA LYS A 43 76.66 -43.09 12.29
C LYS A 43 75.48 -42.96 13.26
N ASN A 44 74.29 -43.34 12.85
CA ASN A 44 73.11 -43.33 13.72
C ASN A 44 73.25 -44.34 14.87
N ILE A 45 73.76 -45.55 14.61
CA ILE A 45 73.99 -46.57 15.66
C ILE A 45 75.01 -46.05 16.65
N ARG A 46 76.13 -45.45 16.21
CA ARG A 46 77.15 -44.90 17.11
C ARG A 46 76.60 -43.74 17.97
N SER A 47 75.76 -42.88 17.40
CA SER A 47 75.14 -41.77 18.14
C SER A 47 74.25 -42.22 19.29
N VAL A 48 73.72 -43.43 19.19
CA VAL A 48 72.88 -44.07 20.25
C VAL A 48 73.79 -44.79 21.31
N THR A 49 74.81 -45.49 20.83
CA THR A 49 75.72 -46.28 21.70
C THR A 49 76.77 -45.46 22.40
N HIS A 50 77.22 -44.35 21.83
CA HIS A 50 78.21 -43.46 22.43
C HIS A 50 77.73 -41.99 22.28
N PRO A 51 76.77 -41.57 23.13
CA PRO A 51 76.30 -40.21 23.08
C PRO A 51 77.42 -39.23 23.44
N PRO A 52 77.57 -38.10 22.74
CA PRO A 52 78.68 -37.17 22.91
C PRO A 52 78.49 -36.31 24.18
N PHE A 53 77.54 -36.59 25.03
CA PHE A 53 77.24 -35.83 26.22
C PHE A 53 76.73 -36.74 27.36
N ASN A 54 76.94 -36.29 28.60
CA ASN A 54 76.44 -37.02 29.76
C ASN A 54 74.88 -36.77 29.84
N PRO A 55 74.06 -37.84 29.79
CA PRO A 55 72.58 -37.69 29.87
C PRO A 55 72.09 -37.04 31.17
N ASP A 56 72.85 -37.22 32.28
CA ASP A 56 72.50 -36.74 33.59
C ASP A 56 72.69 -35.20 33.73
N SER A 57 73.37 -34.53 32.77
CA SER A 57 73.58 -33.10 32.79
C SER A 57 72.46 -32.29 32.15
N ILE A 58 71.43 -32.92 31.64
CA ILE A 58 70.33 -32.27 30.98
C ILE A 58 69.15 -32.05 31.96
N ASP A 59 68.81 -30.79 32.21
CA ASP A 59 67.57 -30.45 32.90
C ASP A 59 66.37 -30.63 31.96
N LEU A 60 65.87 -31.87 31.92
CA LEU A 60 64.68 -32.24 31.13
C LEU A 60 63.49 -31.36 31.46
N GLY A 61 63.35 -30.91 32.70
CA GLY A 61 62.25 -30.01 33.12
C GLY A 61 62.38 -28.60 32.55
N ALA A 62 63.60 -28.11 32.36
CA ALA A 62 63.82 -26.83 31.71
C ALA A 62 63.57 -26.90 30.18
N ALA A 63 64.00 -28.02 29.56
CA ALA A 63 63.80 -28.26 28.15
C ALA A 63 62.31 -28.45 27.84
N GLU A 64 61.60 -29.23 28.63
CA GLU A 64 60.14 -29.45 28.46
C GLU A 64 59.38 -28.11 28.63
N ARG A 65 59.67 -27.31 29.63
CA ARG A 65 59.08 -25.99 29.87
C ARG A 65 59.32 -25.03 28.69
N SER A 66 60.52 -25.08 28.07
CA SER A 66 60.86 -24.23 26.94
C SER A 66 60.05 -24.60 25.68
N VAL A 67 59.92 -25.89 25.43
CA VAL A 67 59.14 -26.43 24.31
C VAL A 67 57.63 -26.11 24.50
N ILE A 68 57.10 -26.39 25.68
CA ILE A 68 55.71 -26.06 26.01
C ILE A 68 55.42 -24.55 25.85
N ARG A 69 56.33 -23.67 26.30
CA ARG A 69 56.21 -22.22 26.10
C ARG A 69 56.20 -21.84 24.63
N GLN A 70 57.03 -22.45 23.80
CA GLN A 70 57.05 -22.18 22.35
C GLN A 70 55.78 -22.64 21.65
N ILE A 71 55.27 -23.82 22.00
CA ILE A 71 54.03 -24.34 21.45
C ILE A 71 52.85 -23.44 21.85
N HIS A 72 52.77 -22.99 23.08
CA HIS A 72 51.70 -22.10 23.53
C HIS A 72 51.79 -20.70 22.90
N LYS A 73 53.01 -20.21 22.67
CA LYS A 73 53.21 -18.89 22.03
C LYS A 73 52.80 -18.90 20.55
N HIS A 74 53.02 -19.99 19.83
CA HIS A 74 52.65 -20.13 18.43
C HIS A 74 51.14 -20.33 18.23
N LYS A 75 50.48 -21.09 19.12
CA LYS A 75 49.04 -21.32 19.01
C LYS A 75 48.18 -20.08 19.34
N ARG A 76 48.71 -19.19 20.18
CA ARG A 76 47.89 -18.04 20.67
C ARG A 76 47.76 -16.89 19.67
N ASN A 77 48.71 -16.71 18.76
CA ASN A 77 48.76 -15.53 17.90
C ASN A 77 48.06 -15.70 16.53
N ALA A 78 47.97 -16.89 15.98
CA ALA A 78 47.39 -17.10 14.67
C ALA A 78 45.83 -17.12 14.67
N HIS A 79 45.23 -17.73 15.70
CA HIS A 79 43.77 -17.81 15.80
C HIS A 79 43.12 -16.52 16.26
N SER A 80 43.80 -15.76 17.19
CA SER A 80 43.23 -14.52 17.69
C SER A 80 43.26 -13.39 16.66
N GLN A 81 44.31 -13.29 15.86
CA GLN A 81 44.39 -12.27 14.79
C GLN A 81 43.41 -12.55 13.65
N PHE A 82 43.21 -13.81 13.31
CA PHE A 82 42.22 -14.20 12.29
C PHE A 82 40.79 -13.90 12.72
N LEU A 83 40.44 -14.19 13.98
CA LEU A 83 39.13 -13.88 14.55
C LEU A 83 38.89 -12.37 14.64
N VAL A 84 39.87 -11.59 15.08
CA VAL A 84 39.75 -10.12 15.15
C VAL A 84 39.64 -9.49 13.74
N TRP A 85 40.32 -10.06 12.75
CA TRP A 85 40.25 -9.59 11.37
C TRP A 85 38.87 -9.92 10.77
N TRP A 86 38.32 -11.12 11.01
CA TRP A 86 36.97 -11.50 10.61
C TRP A 86 35.87 -10.65 11.28
N GLN A 87 36.04 -10.31 12.56
CA GLN A 87 35.13 -9.41 13.27
C GLN A 87 35.10 -8.01 12.66
N LYS A 88 36.25 -7.49 12.23
CA LYS A 88 36.32 -6.19 11.54
C LYS A 88 35.63 -6.22 10.18
N ILE A 89 35.81 -7.28 9.39
CA ILE A 89 35.14 -7.46 8.09
C ILE A 89 33.63 -7.63 8.31
N ALA A 90 33.23 -8.45 9.28
CA ALA A 90 31.83 -8.65 9.60
C ALA A 90 31.13 -7.33 10.00
N ALA A 91 31.79 -6.49 10.81
CA ALA A 91 31.25 -5.18 11.20
C ALA A 91 31.13 -4.22 10.00
N ILE A 92 32.14 -4.21 9.11
CA ILE A 92 32.11 -3.37 7.90
C ILE A 92 31.01 -3.78 6.93
N LEU A 93 30.68 -5.07 6.84
CA LEU A 93 29.61 -5.58 5.96
C LEU A 93 28.22 -5.50 6.63
N LEU A 94 28.15 -5.64 7.95
CA LEU A 94 26.91 -5.67 8.70
C LEU A 94 26.24 -4.29 8.80
N ILE A 95 27.04 -3.23 8.95
CA ILE A 95 26.53 -1.85 9.01
C ILE A 95 25.84 -1.42 7.71
N PRO A 96 26.46 -1.55 6.52
CA PRO A 96 25.76 -1.21 5.27
C PRO A 96 24.58 -2.15 4.98
N LEU A 97 24.67 -3.44 5.33
CA LEU A 97 23.55 -4.36 5.19
C LEU A 97 22.36 -3.95 6.07
N LEU A 98 22.62 -3.59 7.34
CA LEU A 98 21.60 -3.03 8.23
C LEU A 98 21.04 -1.69 7.71
N ALA A 99 21.89 -0.81 7.19
CA ALA A 99 21.46 0.45 6.60
C ALA A 99 20.57 0.22 5.36
N VAL A 100 20.95 -0.72 4.50
CA VAL A 100 20.15 -1.08 3.30
C VAL A 100 18.84 -1.75 3.71
N THR A 101 18.86 -2.67 4.67
CA THR A 101 17.62 -3.31 5.16
C THR A 101 16.70 -2.31 5.84
N LEU A 102 17.24 -1.41 6.66
CA LEU A 102 16.49 -0.33 7.28
C LEU A 102 15.94 0.64 6.23
N TYR A 103 16.75 1.03 5.23
CA TYR A 103 16.31 1.87 4.11
C TYR A 103 15.20 1.20 3.29
N LEU A 104 15.34 -0.09 2.94
CA LEU A 104 14.31 -0.84 2.24
C LEU A 104 13.05 -1.01 3.09
N TRP A 105 13.19 -1.20 4.41
CA TRP A 105 12.05 -1.30 5.32
C TRP A 105 11.32 0.04 5.49
N MET A 106 12.05 1.16 5.57
CA MET A 106 11.46 2.51 5.58
C MET A 106 10.80 2.85 4.24
N ASN A 107 11.44 2.53 3.10
CA ASN A 107 10.87 2.73 1.77
C ASN A 107 9.66 1.79 1.51
N LYS A 108 9.68 0.56 2.03
CA LYS A 108 8.53 -0.34 1.91
C LYS A 108 7.29 0.21 2.61
N ARG A 109 7.46 0.97 3.68
CA ARG A 109 6.35 1.71 4.33
C ARG A 109 5.85 2.91 3.53
N GLN A 110 6.67 3.48 2.63
CA GLN A 110 6.27 4.60 1.76
C GLN A 110 5.81 4.14 0.36
N GLY A 111 6.10 2.92 -0.05
CA GLY A 111 5.90 2.42 -1.42
C GLY A 111 4.74 1.46 -1.64
N GLU A 112 4.08 0.99 -0.59
CA GLU A 112 2.77 0.38 -0.73
C GLU A 112 1.71 1.49 -0.76
N ALA A 113 1.64 2.23 -1.87
CA ALA A 113 0.35 2.56 -2.41
C ALA A 113 -0.31 1.19 -2.72
N GLN A 114 -0.84 0.51 -1.68
CA GLN A 114 -1.83 -0.53 -1.87
C GLN A 114 -2.81 0.08 -2.85
N ALA A 115 -2.95 -0.51 -4.04
CA ALA A 115 -4.07 -0.17 -4.90
C ALA A 115 -5.29 -0.33 -3.99
N GLU A 116 -5.82 0.82 -3.52
CA GLU A 116 -6.97 0.84 -2.63
C GLU A 116 -8.08 0.17 -3.42
N LEU A 117 -8.34 -1.09 -3.10
CA LEU A 117 -9.44 -1.82 -3.72
C LEU A 117 -10.71 -1.06 -3.38
N ILE A 118 -11.39 -0.57 -4.41
CA ILE A 118 -12.61 0.20 -4.30
C ILE A 118 -13.81 -0.66 -4.72
N HIS A 119 -14.92 -0.47 -4.01
CA HIS A 119 -16.24 -0.90 -4.47
C HIS A 119 -16.92 0.25 -5.20
N VAL A 120 -17.44 -0.04 -6.38
CA VAL A 120 -18.22 0.91 -7.17
C VAL A 120 -19.59 0.30 -7.41
N VAL A 121 -20.64 0.97 -6.96
CA VAL A 121 -22.03 0.57 -7.16
C VAL A 121 -22.73 1.66 -7.93
N THR A 122 -23.34 1.30 -9.07
CA THR A 122 -24.04 2.23 -9.93
C THR A 122 -25.50 1.84 -10.05
N SER A 123 -26.39 2.79 -9.81
CA SER A 123 -27.81 2.69 -10.15
C SER A 123 -28.01 3.07 -11.61
N LEU A 124 -28.65 2.20 -12.40
CA LEU A 124 -28.89 2.45 -13.82
C LEU A 124 -29.84 3.64 -14.02
N PRO A 125 -29.77 4.35 -15.17
CA PRO A 125 -30.74 5.39 -15.50
C PRO A 125 -32.18 4.89 -15.40
N GLY A 126 -33.04 5.65 -14.76
CA GLY A 126 -34.45 5.29 -14.53
C GLY A 126 -34.68 4.27 -13.40
N THR A 127 -33.64 3.87 -12.67
CA THR A 127 -33.76 2.91 -11.57
C THR A 127 -33.28 3.50 -10.24
N ARG A 128 -33.63 2.82 -9.16
CA ARG A 128 -33.14 3.11 -7.80
C ARG A 128 -32.50 1.85 -7.24
N SER A 129 -31.43 2.00 -6.46
CA SER A 129 -30.71 0.86 -5.88
C SER A 129 -30.46 1.11 -4.40
N LYS A 130 -30.60 0.06 -3.59
CA LYS A 130 -30.25 0.08 -2.16
C LYS A 130 -28.89 -0.62 -1.97
N VAL A 131 -28.00 -0.01 -1.22
CA VAL A 131 -26.67 -0.52 -0.86
C VAL A 131 -26.56 -0.58 0.65
N ASN A 132 -26.22 -1.75 1.18
CA ASN A 132 -25.87 -1.89 2.59
C ASN A 132 -24.35 -1.84 2.72
N LEU A 133 -23.83 -0.93 3.55
CA LEU A 133 -22.40 -0.75 3.79
C LEU A 133 -21.89 -1.68 4.89
N PRO A 134 -20.58 -1.96 4.92
CA PRO A 134 -20.00 -2.89 5.91
C PRO A 134 -20.10 -2.43 7.38
N ASP A 135 -20.45 -1.17 7.64
CA ASP A 135 -20.63 -0.62 8.99
C ASP A 135 -22.09 -0.70 9.50
N GLY A 136 -23.02 -1.25 8.70
CA GLY A 136 -24.45 -1.29 8.97
C GLY A 136 -25.24 -0.14 8.33
N SER A 137 -24.57 0.93 7.85
CA SER A 137 -25.22 2.05 7.19
C SER A 137 -25.89 1.63 5.88
N GLU A 138 -26.99 2.30 5.53
CA GLU A 138 -27.75 2.08 4.30
C GLU A 138 -27.65 3.29 3.38
N VAL A 139 -27.51 3.06 2.07
CA VAL A 139 -27.51 4.11 1.06
C VAL A 139 -28.47 3.75 -0.07
N TRP A 140 -29.44 4.60 -0.29
CA TRP A 140 -30.26 4.54 -1.49
C TRP A 140 -29.64 5.41 -2.57
N LEU A 141 -29.47 4.85 -3.75
CA LEU A 141 -28.95 5.55 -4.94
C LEU A 141 -30.11 5.86 -5.89
N ASN A 142 -30.25 7.12 -6.27
CA ASN A 142 -31.21 7.53 -7.27
C ASN A 142 -30.70 7.22 -8.69
N SER A 143 -31.56 7.44 -9.68
CA SER A 143 -31.29 7.20 -11.10
C SER A 143 -29.93 7.75 -11.56
N GLY A 144 -29.12 6.91 -12.20
CA GLY A 144 -27.84 7.30 -12.78
C GLY A 144 -26.78 7.72 -11.75
N SER A 145 -26.91 7.29 -10.49
CA SER A 145 -25.99 7.63 -9.42
C SER A 145 -24.95 6.53 -9.19
N THR A 146 -23.75 6.93 -8.80
CA THR A 146 -22.64 6.02 -8.49
C THR A 146 -22.10 6.29 -7.09
N LEU A 147 -22.01 5.25 -6.27
CA LEU A 147 -21.37 5.24 -4.96
C LEU A 147 -20.04 4.52 -5.03
N THR A 148 -18.99 5.14 -4.55
CA THR A 148 -17.66 4.54 -4.44
C THR A 148 -17.22 4.53 -2.98
N TYR A 149 -16.70 3.40 -2.48
CA TYR A 149 -16.11 3.28 -1.16
C TYR A 149 -14.97 2.25 -1.15
N LEU A 150 -14.10 2.33 -0.16
CA LEU A 150 -12.93 1.46 -0.05
C LEU A 150 -13.31 0.04 0.39
N LEU A 151 -12.57 -0.98 -0.04
CA LEU A 151 -12.75 -2.36 0.38
C LEU A 151 -12.49 -2.53 1.89
N ASP A 152 -11.59 -1.75 2.45
CA ASP A 152 -11.29 -1.71 3.88
C ASP A 152 -12.12 -0.65 4.64
N PHE A 153 -13.28 -0.28 4.06
CA PHE A 153 -14.27 0.58 4.69
C PHE A 153 -14.53 0.17 6.15
N ASN A 154 -14.62 1.15 7.04
CA ASN A 154 -14.75 0.97 8.49
C ASN A 154 -13.50 0.43 9.24
N LYS A 155 -12.42 0.01 8.57
CA LYS A 155 -11.17 -0.31 9.26
C LYS A 155 -10.39 0.94 9.65
N LYS A 156 -10.18 1.86 8.70
CA LYS A 156 -9.48 3.14 8.88
C LYS A 156 -10.48 4.27 9.04
N GLU A 157 -11.28 4.51 8.01
CA GLU A 157 -12.27 5.58 7.94
C GLU A 157 -13.55 5.08 7.28
N ARG A 158 -14.69 5.70 7.60
CA ARG A 158 -15.97 5.49 6.92
C ARG A 158 -16.12 6.57 5.85
N ARG A 159 -15.49 6.36 4.68
CA ARG A 159 -15.46 7.35 3.60
C ARG A 159 -16.08 6.84 2.32
N THR A 160 -16.98 7.64 1.73
CA THR A 160 -17.65 7.37 0.46
C THR A 160 -17.55 8.56 -0.48
N ILE A 161 -17.67 8.28 -1.78
CA ILE A 161 -17.82 9.29 -2.82
C ILE A 161 -19.14 9.03 -3.53
N ILE A 162 -19.96 10.06 -3.69
CA ILE A 162 -21.23 10.00 -4.43
C ILE A 162 -21.17 10.91 -5.67
N GLU A 163 -21.46 10.35 -6.83
CA GLU A 163 -21.75 11.06 -8.06
C GLU A 163 -23.22 10.80 -8.40
N GLY A 164 -24.07 11.84 -8.37
CA GLY A 164 -25.49 11.70 -8.50
C GLY A 164 -26.24 12.09 -7.23
N GLU A 165 -27.26 11.34 -6.85
CA GLU A 165 -28.05 11.58 -5.66
C GLU A 165 -28.14 10.31 -4.81
N GLY A 166 -27.85 10.46 -3.50
CA GLY A 166 -27.95 9.41 -2.52
C GLY A 166 -28.67 9.87 -1.25
N TYR A 167 -29.54 9.00 -0.74
CA TYR A 167 -30.13 9.12 0.58
C TYR A 167 -29.39 8.18 1.53
N PHE A 168 -28.77 8.73 2.54
CA PHE A 168 -27.90 8.03 3.49
C PHE A 168 -28.61 7.89 4.82
N ILE A 169 -28.62 6.67 5.36
CA ILE A 169 -29.04 6.33 6.71
C ILE A 169 -27.80 5.78 7.40
N ILE A 170 -27.09 6.62 8.17
CA ILE A 170 -25.79 6.31 8.74
C ILE A 170 -25.92 5.82 10.16
N ASP A 171 -25.33 4.65 10.41
CA ASP A 171 -25.24 4.06 11.75
C ASP A 171 -24.44 4.96 12.71
N GLU A 172 -24.97 5.14 13.92
CA GLU A 172 -24.36 6.02 14.91
C GLU A 172 -23.03 5.46 15.41
N ASN A 173 -21.97 6.22 15.21
CA ASN A 173 -20.64 5.93 15.72
C ASN A 173 -19.84 7.23 15.89
N PRO A 174 -19.87 7.85 17.08
CA PRO A 174 -19.15 9.09 17.37
C PRO A 174 -17.63 8.95 17.26
N ASP A 175 -17.08 7.77 17.56
CA ASP A 175 -15.63 7.52 17.54
C ASP A 175 -15.07 7.38 16.12
N LYS A 176 -15.93 7.07 15.14
CA LYS A 176 -15.56 6.93 13.74
C LYS A 176 -16.51 7.74 12.85
N PRO A 177 -16.24 9.02 12.58
CA PRO A 177 -17.05 9.83 11.69
C PRO A 177 -17.17 9.21 10.28
N PHE A 178 -18.31 9.44 9.66
CA PHE A 178 -18.59 9.05 8.27
C PHE A 178 -18.44 10.25 7.36
N TYR A 179 -17.73 10.08 6.25
CA TYR A 179 -17.47 11.13 5.28
C TYR A 179 -18.15 10.83 3.95
N ILE A 180 -18.88 11.79 3.42
CA ILE A 180 -19.51 11.72 2.09
C ILE A 180 -18.92 12.83 1.26
N SER A 181 -18.20 12.46 0.20
CA SER A 181 -17.61 13.43 -0.74
C SER A 181 -18.44 13.46 -2.02
N THR A 182 -18.69 14.64 -2.52
CA THR A 182 -19.22 14.89 -3.86
C THR A 182 -18.57 16.15 -4.42
N ASN A 183 -18.62 16.37 -5.72
CA ASN A 183 -17.88 17.41 -6.43
C ASN A 183 -17.88 18.78 -5.70
N GLY A 184 -16.82 19.05 -4.93
CA GLY A 184 -16.62 20.32 -4.23
C GLY A 184 -17.17 20.40 -2.80
N ILE A 185 -17.79 19.36 -2.30
CA ILE A 185 -18.38 19.26 -0.96
C ILE A 185 -17.86 18.01 -0.27
N GLU A 186 -17.50 18.11 1.00
CA GLU A 186 -17.31 17.00 1.91
C GLU A 186 -18.27 17.16 3.10
N VAL A 187 -19.02 16.11 3.40
CA VAL A 187 -19.98 16.07 4.52
C VAL A 187 -19.46 15.09 5.57
N MET A 188 -19.32 15.53 6.79
CA MET A 188 -18.96 14.71 7.96
C MET A 188 -20.18 14.52 8.86
N VAL A 189 -20.48 13.27 9.22
CA VAL A 189 -21.60 12.89 10.08
C VAL A 189 -21.17 11.77 11.05
N THR A 190 -21.92 11.55 12.12
CA THR A 190 -21.63 10.51 13.13
C THR A 190 -22.77 9.53 13.36
N GLY A 191 -23.98 9.85 12.89
CA GLY A 191 -25.22 9.08 13.02
C GLY A 191 -26.35 9.96 12.54
N THR A 192 -26.79 9.80 11.29
CA THR A 192 -27.49 10.88 10.60
C THR A 192 -28.28 10.33 9.42
N GLU A 193 -29.47 10.88 9.18
CA GLU A 193 -30.18 10.71 7.90
C GLU A 193 -30.09 11.97 7.07
N LEU A 194 -29.63 11.84 5.82
CA LEU A 194 -29.43 12.99 4.93
C LEU A 194 -29.55 12.59 3.45
N ASN A 195 -29.95 13.58 2.63
CA ASN A 195 -29.91 13.48 1.18
C ASN A 195 -28.75 14.31 0.63
N VAL A 196 -27.93 13.72 -0.23
CA VAL A 196 -26.82 14.40 -0.91
C VAL A 196 -27.05 14.32 -2.41
N GLU A 197 -27.12 15.50 -3.08
CA GLU A 197 -27.29 15.62 -4.52
C GLU A 197 -26.08 16.30 -5.14
N GLY A 198 -25.38 15.57 -6.01
CA GLY A 198 -24.15 16.03 -6.64
C GLY A 198 -23.97 15.47 -8.06
N TYR A 199 -24.97 15.51 -8.92
CA TYR A 199 -24.88 14.99 -10.29
C TYR A 199 -23.76 15.68 -11.09
N PRO A 200 -22.95 14.92 -11.85
CA PRO A 200 -22.03 15.49 -12.82
C PRO A 200 -22.79 16.41 -13.80
N GLY A 201 -22.20 17.55 -14.12
CA GLY A 201 -22.82 18.53 -15.03
C GLY A 201 -23.84 19.47 -14.40
N ASP A 202 -24.35 19.20 -13.20
CA ASP A 202 -25.18 20.16 -12.47
C ASP A 202 -24.33 21.22 -11.80
N SER A 203 -24.73 22.47 -11.95
CA SER A 203 -24.09 23.59 -11.25
C SER A 203 -24.45 23.64 -9.76
N LEU A 204 -25.60 23.12 -9.37
CA LEU A 204 -26.07 23.12 -7.98
C LEU A 204 -25.81 21.77 -7.33
N LYS A 205 -25.15 21.79 -6.18
CA LYS A 205 -25.00 20.65 -5.27
C LYS A 205 -25.79 20.91 -4.01
N ARG A 206 -26.43 19.89 -3.43
CA ARG A 206 -27.29 20.06 -2.24
C ARG A 206 -26.97 19.01 -1.20
N VAL A 207 -27.05 19.43 0.07
CA VAL A 207 -27.03 18.54 1.24
C VAL A 207 -28.23 18.91 2.11
N ILE A 208 -29.13 17.97 2.29
CA ILE A 208 -30.35 18.17 3.08
C ILE A 208 -30.29 17.22 4.28
N LEU A 209 -30.38 17.76 5.48
CA LEU A 209 -30.33 17.01 6.71
C LEU A 209 -31.73 16.68 7.19
N ALA A 210 -32.03 15.36 7.31
CA ALA A 210 -33.32 14.89 7.84
C ALA A 210 -33.25 14.68 9.36
N SER A 211 -32.22 14.01 9.88
CA SER A 211 -32.05 13.81 11.32
C SER A 211 -30.57 13.79 11.70
N GLY A 212 -30.28 14.06 12.99
CA GLY A 212 -28.90 14.09 13.52
C GLY A 212 -28.19 15.41 13.30
N SER A 213 -26.89 15.36 12.97
CA SER A 213 -26.06 16.55 12.71
C SER A 213 -25.09 16.29 11.58
N ALA A 214 -24.79 17.32 10.79
CA ALA A 214 -23.82 17.24 9.69
C ALA A 214 -22.95 18.49 9.65
N ALA A 215 -21.67 18.30 9.32
CA ALA A 215 -20.73 19.39 9.03
C ALA A 215 -20.37 19.32 7.53
N VAL A 216 -20.68 20.37 6.81
CA VAL A 216 -20.42 20.50 5.37
C VAL A 216 -19.22 21.38 5.13
N THR A 217 -18.18 20.83 4.52
CA THR A 217 -16.96 21.56 4.16
C THR A 217 -16.88 21.73 2.65
N THR A 218 -16.58 22.94 2.19
CA THR A 218 -16.37 23.25 0.76
C THR A 218 -14.88 23.35 0.43
N LYS A 219 -14.52 23.35 -0.85
CA LYS A 219 -13.12 23.51 -1.33
C LYS A 219 -12.37 24.72 -0.75
N GLY A 220 -13.08 25.74 -0.27
CA GLY A 220 -12.50 26.91 0.40
C GLY A 220 -12.25 26.72 1.90
N ASN A 221 -12.29 25.50 2.43
CA ASN A 221 -12.16 25.12 3.84
C ASN A 221 -13.16 25.82 4.78
N LYS A 222 -14.26 26.31 4.23
CA LYS A 222 -15.37 26.85 5.03
C LYS A 222 -16.27 25.69 5.44
N THR A 223 -16.36 25.45 6.75
CA THR A 223 -17.25 24.43 7.32
C THR A 223 -18.53 25.08 7.85
N ILE A 224 -19.67 24.49 7.52
CA ILE A 224 -21.00 24.93 7.92
C ILE A 224 -21.69 23.74 8.59
N SER A 225 -22.15 23.92 9.82
CA SER A 225 -22.94 22.91 10.54
C SER A 225 -24.42 23.00 10.14
N LEU A 226 -25.01 21.85 9.81
CA LEU A 226 -26.45 21.76 9.52
C LEU A 226 -27.19 21.18 10.72
N LYS A 227 -28.42 21.69 10.88
CA LYS A 227 -29.45 21.14 11.77
C LYS A 227 -30.52 20.43 10.95
N PRO A 228 -31.33 19.55 11.54
CA PRO A 228 -32.49 18.97 10.87
C PRO A 228 -33.33 20.03 10.14
N ASP A 229 -33.91 19.66 9.02
CA ASP A 229 -34.67 20.53 8.12
C ASP A 229 -33.89 21.70 7.51
N GLN A 230 -32.57 21.58 7.43
CA GLN A 230 -31.74 22.52 6.69
C GLN A 230 -31.22 21.92 5.39
N CYS A 231 -31.26 22.75 4.35
CA CYS A 231 -30.69 22.48 3.04
C CYS A 231 -29.50 23.43 2.79
N PHE A 232 -28.32 22.86 2.67
CA PHE A 232 -27.13 23.56 2.16
C PHE A 232 -27.08 23.40 0.66
N THR A 233 -26.75 24.51 -0.05
CA THR A 233 -26.55 24.50 -1.50
C THR A 233 -25.21 25.14 -1.83
N LEU A 234 -24.51 24.57 -2.82
CA LEU A 234 -23.30 25.13 -3.45
C LEU A 234 -23.53 25.27 -4.95
N ASN A 235 -23.35 26.46 -5.48
CA ASN A 235 -23.25 26.67 -6.91
C ASN A 235 -21.76 26.53 -7.32
N THR A 236 -21.43 25.47 -8.06
CA THR A 236 -20.04 25.14 -8.42
C THR A 236 -19.45 26.09 -9.48
N LEU A 237 -20.29 26.84 -10.22
CA LEU A 237 -19.83 27.81 -11.21
C LEU A 237 -19.44 29.14 -10.55
N THR A 238 -20.23 29.59 -9.56
CA THR A 238 -20.02 30.89 -8.90
C THR A 238 -19.30 30.78 -7.54
N GLY A 239 -19.23 29.58 -6.97
CA GLY A 239 -18.74 29.34 -5.61
C GLY A 239 -19.69 29.80 -4.51
N GLN A 240 -20.86 30.30 -4.86
CA GLN A 240 -21.84 30.80 -3.89
C GLN A 240 -22.46 29.65 -3.11
N THR A 241 -22.61 29.87 -1.80
CA THR A 241 -23.28 28.94 -0.89
C THR A 241 -24.53 29.57 -0.29
N ALA A 242 -25.56 28.78 -0.05
CA ALA A 242 -26.73 29.21 0.70
C ALA A 242 -27.19 28.13 1.68
N LEU A 243 -27.75 28.57 2.80
CA LEU A 243 -28.39 27.72 3.81
C LEU A 243 -29.84 28.14 3.93
N LYS A 244 -30.77 27.20 3.79
CA LYS A 244 -32.20 27.44 3.87
C LYS A 244 -32.87 26.38 4.73
N THR A 245 -33.96 26.76 5.41
CA THR A 245 -34.86 25.78 6.04
C THR A 245 -35.74 25.16 4.96
N THR A 246 -35.98 23.88 5.04
CA THR A 246 -36.80 23.09 4.13
C THR A 246 -37.47 21.95 4.87
N ASP A 247 -38.46 21.31 4.28
CA ASP A 247 -39.02 20.07 4.77
C ASP A 247 -38.14 18.90 4.24
N ALA A 248 -37.22 18.44 5.08
CA ALA A 248 -36.25 17.41 4.67
C ALA A 248 -36.90 16.07 4.31
N ALA A 249 -38.05 15.75 4.92
CA ALA A 249 -38.79 14.51 4.64
C ALA A 249 -39.22 14.39 3.16
N LEU A 250 -39.41 15.50 2.48
CA LEU A 250 -39.78 15.50 1.07
C LEU A 250 -38.64 15.05 0.15
N TYR A 251 -37.39 15.35 0.54
CA TYR A 251 -36.21 15.05 -0.28
C TYR A 251 -35.77 13.58 -0.20
N GLY A 252 -36.26 12.83 0.78
CA GLY A 252 -36.04 11.38 0.86
C GLY A 252 -37.13 10.53 0.21
N LYS A 253 -38.30 11.13 -0.16
CA LYS A 253 -39.46 10.39 -0.68
C LYS A 253 -39.21 9.71 -2.02
N TRP A 254 -38.25 10.19 -2.81
CA TRP A 254 -37.93 9.58 -4.09
C TRP A 254 -37.51 8.08 -3.94
N LYS A 255 -36.89 7.69 -2.79
CA LYS A 255 -36.54 6.28 -2.52
C LYS A 255 -37.78 5.39 -2.47
N ASP A 256 -38.91 5.94 -2.06
CA ASP A 256 -40.18 5.28 -1.96
C ASP A 256 -41.08 5.43 -3.24
N GLY A 257 -40.54 6.07 -4.31
CA GLY A 257 -41.23 6.25 -5.58
C GLY A 257 -41.94 7.58 -5.72
N ILE A 258 -41.92 8.42 -4.70
CA ILE A 258 -42.70 9.65 -4.65
C ILE A 258 -41.83 10.83 -5.12
N LEU A 259 -42.29 11.55 -6.13
CA LEU A 259 -41.73 12.80 -6.61
C LEU A 259 -42.43 13.98 -5.96
N ALA A 260 -41.78 14.58 -4.97
CA ALA A 260 -42.31 15.76 -4.29
C ALA A 260 -41.51 17.00 -4.66
N PHE A 261 -42.23 18.05 -5.04
CA PHE A 261 -41.71 19.36 -5.43
C PHE A 261 -42.30 20.45 -4.54
N ARG A 262 -41.46 21.34 -4.01
CA ARG A 262 -41.89 22.46 -3.16
C ARG A 262 -41.15 23.73 -3.56
N ASP A 263 -41.85 24.61 -4.27
CA ASP A 263 -41.32 25.90 -4.76
C ASP A 263 -40.02 25.73 -5.61
N GLU A 264 -39.91 24.61 -6.30
CA GLU A 264 -38.83 24.34 -7.22
C GLU A 264 -39.07 25.00 -8.56
N THR A 265 -38.03 25.39 -9.27
CA THR A 265 -38.15 25.89 -10.64
C THR A 265 -38.58 24.76 -11.57
N LEU A 266 -39.41 25.07 -12.58
CA LEU A 266 -39.83 24.08 -13.60
C LEU A 266 -38.63 23.43 -14.28
N GLU A 267 -37.53 24.18 -14.48
CA GLU A 267 -36.29 23.59 -14.96
C GLU A 267 -35.81 22.41 -14.08
N ASN A 268 -35.78 22.61 -12.77
CA ASN A 268 -35.35 21.57 -11.82
C ASN A 268 -36.40 20.45 -11.75
N VAL A 269 -37.71 20.79 -11.80
CA VAL A 269 -38.79 19.80 -11.81
C VAL A 269 -38.63 18.87 -13.01
N PHE A 270 -38.51 19.41 -14.23
CA PHE A 270 -38.33 18.61 -15.42
C PHE A 270 -37.03 17.84 -15.47
N LYS A 271 -35.97 18.39 -14.91
CA LYS A 271 -34.67 17.69 -14.74
C LYS A 271 -34.80 16.46 -13.85
N ARG A 272 -35.50 16.57 -12.71
CA ARG A 272 -35.75 15.43 -11.80
C ARG A 272 -36.68 14.40 -12.43
N ILE A 273 -37.76 14.83 -13.10
CA ILE A 273 -38.65 13.92 -13.86
C ILE A 273 -37.85 13.20 -14.95
N GLY A 274 -37.07 13.95 -15.74
CA GLY A 274 -36.25 13.38 -16.79
C GLY A 274 -35.29 12.30 -16.31
N ARG A 275 -34.68 12.48 -15.12
CA ARG A 275 -33.84 11.46 -14.49
C ARG A 275 -34.64 10.24 -14.05
N THR A 276 -35.78 10.45 -13.41
CA THR A 276 -36.62 9.36 -12.91
C THR A 276 -37.11 8.45 -14.03
N PHE A 277 -37.50 9.02 -15.17
CA PHE A 277 -38.04 8.28 -16.31
C PHE A 277 -37.00 8.01 -17.42
N ASN A 278 -35.75 8.40 -17.23
CA ASN A 278 -34.64 8.26 -18.18
C ASN A 278 -34.96 8.92 -19.54
N VAL A 279 -35.55 10.10 -19.53
CA VAL A 279 -35.86 10.90 -20.70
C VAL A 279 -35.22 12.29 -20.64
N ASN A 280 -34.91 12.86 -21.78
CA ASN A 280 -34.38 14.22 -21.85
C ASN A 280 -35.51 15.22 -22.00
N ILE A 281 -35.78 16.04 -20.98
CA ILE A 281 -36.79 17.10 -21.00
C ILE A 281 -36.08 18.45 -21.06
N ARG A 282 -36.37 19.25 -22.07
CA ARG A 282 -35.81 20.58 -22.26
C ARG A 282 -36.86 21.65 -22.12
N VAL A 283 -36.63 22.65 -21.28
CA VAL A 283 -37.46 23.84 -21.19
C VAL A 283 -36.85 24.91 -22.09
N THR A 284 -37.56 25.30 -23.13
CA THR A 284 -37.03 26.23 -24.15
C THR A 284 -37.23 27.71 -23.80
N ASP A 285 -38.22 28.04 -22.97
CA ASP A 285 -38.48 29.41 -22.51
C ASP A 285 -37.85 29.65 -21.11
N SER A 286 -36.95 30.62 -21.02
CA SER A 286 -36.25 30.96 -19.78
C SER A 286 -37.17 31.50 -18.67
N ARG A 287 -38.27 32.17 -19.01
CA ARG A 287 -39.25 32.65 -18.03
C ARG A 287 -40.04 31.47 -17.46
N LEU A 288 -40.39 30.52 -18.31
CA LEU A 288 -41.02 29.29 -17.88
C LEU A 288 -40.10 28.44 -17.04
N ALA A 289 -38.82 28.33 -17.41
CA ALA A 289 -37.80 27.63 -16.66
C ALA A 289 -37.70 28.11 -15.20
N ALA A 290 -37.84 29.42 -14.98
CA ALA A 290 -37.78 30.05 -13.65
C ALA A 290 -39.08 29.96 -12.84
N HIS A 291 -40.20 29.56 -13.48
CA HIS A 291 -41.51 29.46 -12.80
C HIS A 291 -41.46 28.46 -11.66
N LYS A 292 -42.04 28.84 -10.49
CA LYS A 292 -42.08 27.98 -9.30
C LYS A 292 -43.23 27.00 -9.35
N TYR A 293 -42.95 25.75 -9.07
CA TYR A 293 -43.92 24.67 -9.12
C TYR A 293 -43.96 23.90 -7.80
N ARG A 294 -45.18 23.43 -7.46
CA ARG A 294 -45.45 22.63 -6.27
C ARG A 294 -46.40 21.49 -6.63
N ALA A 295 -45.95 20.28 -6.44
CA ALA A 295 -46.76 19.07 -6.65
C ALA A 295 -46.15 17.87 -5.92
N THR A 296 -46.94 16.83 -5.77
CA THR A 296 -46.48 15.50 -5.36
C THR A 296 -47.08 14.49 -6.31
N PHE A 297 -46.25 13.61 -6.85
CA PHE A 297 -46.62 12.54 -7.74
C PHE A 297 -46.21 11.21 -7.09
N GLU A 298 -47.11 10.23 -7.12
CA GLU A 298 -46.96 8.92 -6.51
C GLU A 298 -47.50 7.87 -7.48
N ASP A 299 -46.61 7.06 -8.02
CA ASP A 299 -46.95 6.01 -9.02
C ASP A 299 -47.52 6.49 -10.38
N GLU A 300 -47.57 7.80 -10.64
CA GLU A 300 -48.02 8.30 -11.96
C GLU A 300 -46.96 8.02 -13.04
N SER A 301 -47.44 7.67 -14.21
CA SER A 301 -46.60 7.57 -15.41
C SER A 301 -46.10 8.94 -15.86
N LEU A 302 -45.02 8.96 -16.65
CA LEU A 302 -44.47 10.19 -17.23
C LEU A 302 -45.55 11.03 -17.94
N GLN A 303 -46.44 10.38 -18.73
CA GLN A 303 -47.52 11.02 -19.45
C GLN A 303 -48.46 11.72 -18.48
N GLN A 304 -48.92 11.02 -17.44
CA GLN A 304 -49.83 11.60 -16.43
C GLN A 304 -49.21 12.79 -15.72
N ILE A 305 -47.92 12.71 -15.39
CA ILE A 305 -47.19 13.82 -14.76
C ILE A 305 -47.14 15.04 -15.71
N LEU A 306 -46.79 14.84 -16.98
CA LEU A 306 -46.72 15.92 -17.98
C LEU A 306 -48.09 16.55 -18.19
N ASP A 307 -49.14 15.76 -18.29
CA ASP A 307 -50.54 16.24 -18.44
C ASP A 307 -50.96 17.04 -17.21
N ALA A 308 -50.67 16.56 -15.99
CA ALA A 308 -50.96 17.28 -14.77
C ALA A 308 -50.23 18.62 -14.67
N ILE A 309 -48.97 18.68 -15.10
CA ILE A 309 -48.20 19.92 -15.12
C ILE A 309 -48.79 20.88 -16.18
N GLN A 310 -49.19 20.38 -17.35
CA GLN A 310 -49.81 21.18 -18.40
C GLN A 310 -51.17 21.77 -17.97
N LEU A 311 -51.93 21.07 -17.14
CA LEU A 311 -53.19 21.57 -16.57
C LEU A 311 -53.00 22.67 -15.51
N SER A 312 -51.87 22.64 -14.80
CA SER A 312 -51.63 23.50 -13.65
C SER A 312 -50.58 24.62 -13.90
N ALA A 313 -49.87 24.56 -15.01
CA ALA A 313 -48.87 25.57 -15.39
C ALA A 313 -49.06 25.93 -16.89
N PRO A 314 -48.67 27.14 -17.34
CA PRO A 314 -48.83 27.58 -18.71
C PRO A 314 -47.81 26.94 -19.66
N ILE A 315 -47.85 25.61 -19.77
CA ILE A 315 -46.91 24.85 -20.60
C ILE A 315 -47.60 24.07 -21.70
N LYS A 316 -46.88 23.85 -22.79
CA LYS A 316 -47.12 22.80 -23.78
C LYS A 316 -45.88 21.95 -23.90
N TYR A 317 -46.04 20.67 -24.20
CA TYR A 317 -44.91 19.78 -24.45
C TYR A 317 -45.10 19.00 -25.76
N ASN A 318 -43.96 18.71 -26.41
CA ASN A 318 -43.94 17.95 -27.67
C ASN A 318 -42.85 16.88 -27.56
N TYR A 319 -43.13 15.71 -28.14
CA TYR A 319 -42.15 14.63 -28.24
C TYR A 319 -41.36 14.74 -29.55
N PHE A 320 -40.03 14.71 -29.45
CA PHE A 320 -39.15 14.64 -30.61
C PHE A 320 -38.28 13.38 -30.50
N LYS A 321 -38.15 12.68 -31.64
CA LYS A 321 -37.17 11.59 -31.74
C LYS A 321 -35.92 12.12 -32.39
N GLN A 322 -34.84 12.16 -31.67
CA GLN A 322 -33.53 12.52 -32.20
C GLN A 322 -32.70 11.25 -32.39
N ASN A 323 -32.20 11.03 -33.61
CA ASN A 323 -31.25 9.95 -33.90
C ASN A 323 -29.83 10.51 -33.84
N ASN A 324 -29.04 10.04 -32.89
CA ASN A 324 -27.62 10.42 -32.75
C ASN A 324 -26.78 9.15 -32.82
N GLY A 325 -26.11 8.91 -33.94
CA GLY A 325 -25.20 7.78 -34.11
C GLY A 325 -25.84 6.40 -33.96
N GLY A 326 -27.09 6.21 -34.43
CA GLY A 326 -27.82 4.93 -34.41
C GLY A 326 -28.58 4.65 -33.10
N ARG A 327 -28.58 5.56 -32.14
CA ARG A 327 -29.46 5.50 -30.97
C ARG A 327 -30.56 6.54 -31.06
N ASN A 328 -31.82 6.11 -30.92
CA ASN A 328 -32.97 6.99 -30.84
C ASN A 328 -33.09 7.52 -29.41
N TYR A 329 -33.02 8.81 -29.24
CA TYR A 329 -33.31 9.50 -27.98
C TYR A 329 -34.65 10.17 -28.08
N GLU A 330 -35.51 9.98 -27.08
CA GLU A 330 -36.72 10.76 -26.94
C GLU A 330 -36.39 12.07 -26.21
N ILE A 331 -36.67 13.18 -26.86
CA ILE A 331 -36.54 14.52 -26.28
C ILE A 331 -37.95 15.07 -26.13
N ILE A 332 -38.26 15.58 -24.96
CA ILE A 332 -39.47 16.29 -24.68
C ILE A 332 -39.15 17.78 -24.60
N GLU A 333 -39.69 18.57 -25.50
CA GLU A 333 -39.55 20.02 -25.44
C GLU A 333 -40.75 20.63 -24.77
N VAL A 334 -40.50 21.47 -23.77
CA VAL A 334 -41.51 22.20 -23.00
C VAL A 334 -41.40 23.68 -23.34
N CYS A 335 -42.48 24.25 -23.84
CA CYS A 335 -42.57 25.66 -24.18
C CYS A 335 -43.77 26.30 -23.46
N HIS A 336 -43.84 27.62 -23.56
CA HIS A 336 -45.00 28.36 -23.05
C HIS A 336 -46.25 28.05 -23.90
N ASN A 337 -47.42 27.95 -23.25
CA ASN A 337 -48.69 27.71 -23.91
C ASN A 337 -49.14 28.93 -24.74
#